data_3aeae05d862a7986ea394d721d8e2638
#
_entry.id   3aeae05d862a7986ea394d721d8e2638
#
_cell.length_a   1.000
_cell.length_b   1.000
_cell.length_c   1.000
_cell.angle_alpha   90.00
_cell.angle_beta   90.00
_cell.angle_gamma   90.00
#
_symmetry.space_group_name_H-M   'P 1'
#
loop_
_entity.id
_entity.type
_entity.pdbx_description
1 polymer ?
#
loop_
_entity_poly.entity_id
_entity_poly.type
_entity_poly.pdbx_seq_one_letter_code
_entity_poly.pdbx_strand_id
1 'polypeptide(L)'
;MHFDHPELDRRTLLRAGLGAAAVAVVGSELVRPAAAHAAPGADLDWIISCDEWAARPPADPLSVSAIPTNKIIVHHMAFPNVTDYSEEHAKQLARDCQDLHMDGNGWSDTGQHFTVSRGGHVLEGRHGSLDRLRAGDRQMIAAHCPGENGRAIGIENEGTYVTETPPEELLDSLARLCTTICRQYGLHAHDIFGHWDFRATLCPGAMFYREFPALRRAVFKQLGTKLGDVPARRWPDIWRFVGGPVVQVAQRLLTFRGYTVPVTGVFDAATVAAVQDWQARNGVPVDIDATLTAPTWETLAPELDQKSSGIPVAAAQFMLASKGYAEVTETGEYDHATRTAVKDLQRLHGLPPNGKISTTTWCALVGGVVRQSFHKH
;
A
#
# COMPACT_ATOMS: atom_id res chain seq x y z
N MET A 1 25.43 -0.80 12.38
CA MET A 1 25.96 -0.40 11.06
C MET A 1 24.99 0.63 10.48
N HIS A 2 25.38 1.90 10.49
CA HIS A 2 24.62 3.00 9.90
C HIS A 2 24.78 2.91 8.38
N PHE A 3 23.69 2.88 7.67
CA PHE A 3 23.68 3.10 6.22
C PHE A 3 23.35 4.57 5.98
N ASP A 4 24.37 5.34 5.62
CA ASP A 4 24.25 6.70 5.09
C ASP A 4 23.53 6.65 3.73
N HIS A 5 22.40 7.33 3.62
CA HIS A 5 21.77 7.65 2.35
C HIS A 5 22.04 9.12 2.01
N PRO A 6 22.51 9.47 0.80
CA PRO A 6 22.73 10.85 0.41
C PRO A 6 21.40 11.61 0.32
N GLU A 7 21.28 12.65 1.13
CA GLU A 7 20.20 13.65 1.06
C GLU A 7 20.29 14.44 -0.24
N LEU A 8 19.24 14.41 -1.03
CA LEU A 8 19.07 15.37 -2.14
C LEU A 8 18.59 16.71 -1.58
N ASP A 9 19.47 17.70 -1.69
CA ASP A 9 19.28 19.10 -1.23
C ASP A 9 18.02 19.73 -1.85
N ARG A 10 17.14 20.24 -0.97
CA ARG A 10 15.87 20.91 -1.30
C ARG A 10 16.02 22.20 -2.11
N ARG A 11 17.22 22.72 -2.31
CA ARG A 11 17.48 23.98 -3.01
C ARG A 11 17.61 23.86 -4.52
N THR A 12 17.75 22.65 -5.08
CA THR A 12 17.97 22.43 -6.52
C THR A 12 16.67 22.29 -7.33
N LEU A 13 15.51 22.17 -6.69
CA LEU A 13 14.21 21.96 -7.36
C LEU A 13 13.42 23.23 -7.72
N LEU A 14 13.95 24.43 -7.42
CA LEU A 14 13.23 25.69 -7.63
C LEU A 14 13.69 26.55 -8.84
N ARG A 15 14.55 26.03 -9.72
CA ARG A 15 14.99 26.76 -10.91
C ARG A 15 14.92 25.92 -12.19
N ALA A 16 13.73 25.65 -12.67
CA ALA A 16 13.50 25.35 -14.09
C ALA A 16 12.17 25.97 -14.51
N GLY A 17 12.33 27.02 -15.32
CA GLY A 17 11.29 27.98 -15.66
C GLY A 17 10.21 27.47 -16.61
N LEU A 18 9.16 28.23 -16.60
CA LEU A 18 7.99 28.30 -17.46
C LEU A 18 8.27 28.13 -18.95
N GLY A 19 7.55 27.23 -19.57
CA GLY A 19 7.33 27.18 -21.00
C GLY A 19 5.96 26.56 -21.26
N ALA A 20 4.96 27.41 -21.48
CA ALA A 20 3.60 27.01 -21.80
C ALA A 20 3.50 26.52 -23.25
N ALA A 21 3.05 25.29 -23.46
CA ALA A 21 2.39 24.86 -24.69
C ALA A 21 1.21 23.97 -24.31
N ALA A 22 0.01 24.53 -24.43
CA ALA A 22 -1.24 23.79 -24.25
C ALA A 22 -1.44 22.87 -25.45
N VAL A 23 -1.32 21.56 -25.26
CA VAL A 23 -1.89 20.54 -26.13
C VAL A 23 -3.02 19.88 -25.35
N ALA A 24 -4.25 20.13 -25.75
CA ALA A 24 -5.41 19.44 -25.21
C ALA A 24 -5.40 17.99 -25.72
N VAL A 25 -4.96 17.07 -24.86
CA VAL A 25 -5.20 15.64 -25.05
C VAL A 25 -6.44 15.29 -24.26
N VAL A 26 -7.54 15.03 -24.98
CA VAL A 26 -8.76 14.45 -24.39
C VAL A 26 -8.41 13.01 -24.00
N GLY A 27 -7.93 12.82 -22.79
CA GLY A 27 -7.84 11.53 -22.14
C GLY A 27 -9.24 11.10 -21.74
N SER A 28 -9.70 9.94 -22.18
CA SER A 28 -10.87 9.28 -21.64
C SER A 28 -10.59 8.88 -20.20
N GLU A 29 -10.79 9.81 -19.26
CA GLU A 29 -10.98 9.44 -17.86
C GLU A 29 -12.18 8.49 -17.82
N LEU A 30 -11.94 7.27 -17.35
CA LEU A 30 -13.02 6.47 -16.77
C LEU A 30 -13.59 7.33 -15.62
N VAL A 31 -14.69 8.04 -15.93
CA VAL A 31 -15.45 8.80 -14.94
C VAL A 31 -15.87 7.82 -13.88
N ARG A 32 -15.10 7.73 -12.79
CA ARG A 32 -15.60 7.14 -11.55
C ARG A 32 -16.88 7.92 -11.24
N PRO A 33 -18.02 7.25 -11.01
CA PRO A 33 -19.21 7.97 -10.55
C PRO A 33 -18.79 8.81 -9.34
N ALA A 34 -19.20 10.08 -9.35
CA ALA A 34 -18.90 11.00 -8.25
C ALA A 34 -19.16 10.28 -6.94
N ALA A 35 -18.13 10.27 -6.06
CA ALA A 35 -18.22 9.66 -4.74
C ALA A 35 -19.57 10.09 -4.13
N ALA A 36 -20.35 9.12 -3.68
CA ALA A 36 -21.50 9.42 -2.84
C ALA A 36 -20.96 10.28 -1.70
N HIS A 37 -21.40 11.52 -1.63
CA HIS A 37 -20.97 12.44 -0.59
C HIS A 37 -21.18 11.73 0.73
N ALA A 38 -20.16 11.74 1.59
CA ALA A 38 -20.23 11.21 2.95
C ALA A 38 -21.58 11.58 3.56
N ALA A 39 -22.26 10.61 4.15
CA ALA A 39 -23.50 10.92 4.86
C ALA A 39 -23.12 11.91 5.96
N PRO A 40 -23.70 13.12 6.00
CA PRO A 40 -23.42 14.08 7.07
C PRO A 40 -23.80 13.43 8.39
N GLY A 41 -22.85 13.30 9.34
CA GLY A 41 -23.09 12.79 10.68
C GLY A 41 -22.61 11.37 10.94
N ALA A 42 -21.55 10.90 10.29
CA ALA A 42 -20.87 9.68 10.77
C ALA A 42 -20.45 9.88 12.23
N ASP A 43 -20.96 9.01 13.13
CA ASP A 43 -20.48 8.94 14.50
C ASP A 43 -19.03 8.46 14.50
N LEU A 44 -18.11 9.37 14.82
CA LEU A 44 -16.67 9.14 14.90
C LEU A 44 -16.13 9.36 16.32
N ASP A 45 -17.01 9.51 17.31
CA ASP A 45 -16.65 9.79 18.71
C ASP A 45 -15.94 8.61 19.39
N TRP A 46 -15.86 7.47 18.73
CA TRP A 46 -15.07 6.32 19.14
C TRP A 46 -13.57 6.41 18.71
N ILE A 47 -13.19 7.44 17.94
CA ILE A 47 -11.80 7.75 17.59
C ILE A 47 -11.31 8.82 18.55
N ILE A 48 -10.32 8.50 19.36
CA ILE A 48 -9.70 9.41 20.31
C ILE A 48 -8.96 10.51 19.54
N SER A 49 -9.41 11.75 19.69
CA SER A 49 -8.87 12.91 19.00
C SER A 49 -7.50 13.33 19.53
N CYS A 50 -6.77 14.17 18.77
CA CYS A 50 -5.52 14.77 19.22
C CYS A 50 -5.64 15.47 20.56
N ASP A 51 -6.75 16.17 20.83
CA ASP A 51 -7.00 16.84 22.10
C ASP A 51 -7.15 15.85 23.26
N GLU A 52 -7.83 14.71 23.04
CA GLU A 52 -8.11 13.71 24.09
C GLU A 52 -6.87 12.91 24.52
N TRP A 53 -5.89 12.72 23.62
CA TRP A 53 -4.61 12.11 24.00
C TRP A 53 -3.50 13.13 24.30
N ALA A 54 -3.88 14.43 24.37
CA ALA A 54 -3.00 15.56 24.69
C ALA A 54 -1.81 15.69 23.73
N ALA A 55 -2.11 15.66 22.43
CA ALA A 55 -1.12 15.93 21.38
C ALA A 55 -0.49 17.30 21.54
N ARG A 56 0.81 17.40 21.34
CA ARG A 56 1.45 18.72 21.20
C ARG A 56 1.17 19.31 19.82
N PRO A 57 1.09 20.65 19.69
CA PRO A 57 0.82 21.29 18.40
C PRO A 57 1.85 20.88 17.33
N PRO A 58 1.46 20.84 16.04
CA PRO A 58 2.40 20.65 14.94
C PRO A 58 3.50 21.72 14.93
N ALA A 59 4.73 21.32 14.58
CA ALA A 59 5.87 22.25 14.50
C ALA A 59 5.73 23.26 13.35
N ASP A 60 5.08 22.88 12.26
CA ASP A 60 4.81 23.72 11.08
C ASP A 60 3.35 23.56 10.64
N PRO A 61 2.80 24.53 9.89
CA PRO A 61 1.46 24.41 9.31
C PRO A 61 1.31 23.18 8.44
N LEU A 62 0.27 22.41 8.70
CA LEU A 62 -0.06 21.20 7.92
C LEU A 62 -0.88 21.55 6.69
N SER A 63 -0.79 20.71 5.66
CA SER A 63 -1.48 20.92 4.39
C SER A 63 -2.51 19.82 4.10
N VAL A 64 -3.63 20.23 3.52
CA VAL A 64 -4.63 19.31 2.96
C VAL A 64 -4.20 18.93 1.53
N SER A 65 -4.41 17.69 1.13
CA SER A 65 -4.10 17.25 -0.22
C SER A 65 -4.95 17.98 -1.27
N ALA A 66 -4.34 18.24 -2.44
CA ALA A 66 -5.07 18.78 -3.59
C ALA A 66 -5.96 17.73 -4.30
N ILE A 67 -5.70 16.43 -4.07
CA ILE A 67 -6.40 15.32 -4.70
C ILE A 67 -7.09 14.43 -3.65
N PRO A 68 -8.21 13.77 -3.99
CA PRO A 68 -8.85 12.81 -3.11
C PRO A 68 -7.96 11.61 -2.80
N THR A 69 -8.16 11.02 -1.61
CA THR A 69 -7.53 9.73 -1.30
C THR A 69 -8.06 8.63 -2.21
N ASN A 70 -7.20 7.69 -2.59
CA ASN A 70 -7.55 6.58 -3.46
C ASN A 70 -7.20 5.21 -2.89
N LYS A 71 -6.61 5.16 -1.68
CA LYS A 71 -6.26 3.92 -0.99
C LYS A 71 -5.99 4.12 0.51
N ILE A 72 -5.96 3.01 1.21
CA ILE A 72 -5.49 2.91 2.60
C ILE A 72 -4.18 2.13 2.58
N ILE A 73 -3.16 2.63 3.29
CA ILE A 73 -1.89 1.93 3.51
C ILE A 73 -1.76 1.59 4.98
N VAL A 74 -1.70 0.30 5.27
CA VAL A 74 -1.59 -0.26 6.62
C VAL A 74 -0.12 -0.49 6.94
N HIS A 75 0.29 0.00 8.11
CA HIS A 75 1.64 -0.11 8.66
C HIS A 75 1.63 -0.83 10.00
N HIS A 76 2.80 -1.29 10.44
CA HIS A 76 3.09 -1.53 11.84
C HIS A 76 4.08 -0.47 12.34
N MET A 77 3.97 -0.08 13.60
CA MET A 77 4.82 0.96 14.20
C MET A 77 6.26 0.50 14.44
N ALA A 78 6.51 -0.81 14.38
CA ALA A 78 7.78 -1.44 14.77
C ALA A 78 8.18 -1.16 16.23
N PHE A 79 7.20 -0.90 17.09
CA PHE A 79 7.33 -0.79 18.53
C PHE A 79 7.26 -2.18 19.18
N PRO A 80 7.66 -2.32 20.47
CA PRO A 80 7.53 -3.58 21.19
C PRO A 80 6.08 -4.07 21.26
N ASN A 81 5.90 -5.40 21.23
CA ASN A 81 4.60 -6.01 21.45
C ASN A 81 4.32 -6.08 22.96
N VAL A 82 3.62 -5.07 23.48
CA VAL A 82 3.25 -4.98 24.88
C VAL A 82 1.92 -5.69 25.17
N THR A 83 1.65 -5.96 26.44
CA THR A 83 0.42 -6.62 26.94
C THR A 83 -0.51 -5.67 27.68
N ASP A 84 -0.16 -4.40 27.78
CA ASP A 84 -1.07 -3.37 28.32
C ASP A 84 -1.99 -2.91 27.19
N TYR A 85 -3.25 -3.27 27.28
CA TYR A 85 -4.30 -2.98 26.30
C TYR A 85 -5.20 -1.82 26.73
N SER A 86 -4.80 -1.06 27.75
CA SER A 86 -5.58 0.06 28.27
C SER A 86 -5.59 1.26 27.29
N GLU A 87 -6.64 2.08 27.43
CA GLU A 87 -6.75 3.35 26.70
C GLU A 87 -5.63 4.33 27.08
N GLU A 88 -5.23 4.33 28.35
CA GLU A 88 -4.15 5.21 28.82
C GLU A 88 -2.81 4.83 28.17
N HIS A 89 -2.53 3.51 28.03
CA HIS A 89 -1.38 3.05 27.26
C HIS A 89 -1.47 3.52 25.78
N ALA A 90 -2.64 3.40 25.15
CA ALA A 90 -2.82 3.86 23.77
C ALA A 90 -2.57 5.36 23.60
N LYS A 91 -3.02 6.18 24.56
CA LYS A 91 -2.75 7.63 24.59
C LYS A 91 -1.25 7.93 24.78
N GLN A 92 -0.57 7.17 25.66
CA GLN A 92 0.88 7.32 25.86
C GLN A 92 1.64 6.90 24.59
N LEU A 93 1.28 5.80 23.95
CA LEU A 93 1.82 5.34 22.67
C LEU A 93 1.72 6.44 21.58
N ALA A 94 0.59 7.15 21.50
CA ALA A 94 0.40 8.24 20.54
C ALA A 94 1.37 9.40 20.81
N ARG A 95 1.57 9.77 22.10
CA ARG A 95 2.55 10.79 22.50
C ARG A 95 3.98 10.37 22.16
N ASP A 96 4.38 9.15 22.51
CA ASP A 96 5.72 8.61 22.22
C ASP A 96 6.00 8.57 20.71
N CYS A 97 4.99 8.20 19.93
CA CYS A 97 5.06 8.20 18.47
C CYS A 97 5.19 9.62 17.90
N GLN A 98 4.43 10.59 18.44
CA GLN A 98 4.54 11.98 18.01
C GLN A 98 5.92 12.56 18.34
N ASP A 99 6.46 12.27 19.53
CA ASP A 99 7.80 12.72 19.93
C ASP A 99 8.88 12.11 19.03
N LEU A 100 8.80 10.80 18.75
CA LEU A 100 9.73 10.15 17.81
C LEU A 100 9.66 10.80 16.42
N HIS A 101 8.49 11.09 15.91
CA HIS A 101 8.31 11.67 14.58
C HIS A 101 8.76 13.13 14.52
N MET A 102 8.46 13.94 15.53
CA MET A 102 8.80 15.36 15.53
C MET A 102 10.24 15.58 15.95
N ASP A 103 10.71 14.98 17.04
CA ASP A 103 12.03 15.23 17.60
C ASP A 103 13.09 14.30 17.01
N GLY A 104 12.74 13.04 16.73
CA GLY A 104 13.64 12.06 16.14
C GLY A 104 13.79 12.20 14.62
N ASN A 105 12.68 12.39 13.89
CA ASN A 105 12.70 12.47 12.43
C ASN A 105 12.63 13.92 11.91
N GLY A 106 12.36 14.92 12.77
CA GLY A 106 12.22 16.32 12.37
C GLY A 106 10.97 16.60 11.54
N TRP A 107 9.92 15.78 11.69
CA TRP A 107 8.66 16.00 10.97
C TRP A 107 7.79 17.02 11.70
N SER A 108 6.89 17.65 10.95
CA SER A 108 6.02 18.69 11.52
C SER A 108 4.98 18.13 12.51
N ASP A 109 4.68 16.82 12.45
CA ASP A 109 3.68 16.11 13.28
C ASP A 109 3.84 14.60 13.10
N THR A 110 2.95 13.79 13.69
CA THR A 110 2.90 12.35 13.41
C THR A 110 2.85 12.04 11.92
N GLY A 111 3.47 10.95 11.50
CA GLY A 111 3.57 10.56 10.08
C GLY A 111 2.26 10.02 9.51
N GLN A 112 1.48 9.31 10.31
CA GLN A 112 0.24 8.63 9.94
C GLN A 112 -0.99 9.49 10.22
N HIS A 113 -2.12 9.11 9.59
CA HIS A 113 -3.41 9.75 9.84
C HIS A 113 -4.09 9.20 11.09
N PHE A 114 -4.00 7.89 11.30
CA PHE A 114 -4.60 7.19 12.43
C PHE A 114 -3.65 6.16 13.02
N THR A 115 -3.83 5.87 14.29
CA THR A 115 -3.13 4.82 15.03
C THR A 115 -4.15 3.84 15.58
N VAL A 116 -3.83 2.52 15.57
CA VAL A 116 -4.60 1.48 16.24
C VAL A 116 -3.70 0.79 17.24
N SER A 117 -4.07 0.84 18.54
CA SER A 117 -3.32 0.16 19.60
C SER A 117 -3.58 -1.35 19.61
N ARG A 118 -2.74 -2.11 20.29
CA ARG A 118 -2.94 -3.56 20.46
C ARG A 118 -4.24 -3.88 21.22
N GLY A 119 -4.70 -2.98 22.10
CA GLY A 119 -5.99 -3.08 22.78
C GLY A 119 -7.19 -2.64 21.95
N GLY A 120 -6.98 -2.28 20.68
CA GLY A 120 -8.06 -1.89 19.75
C GLY A 120 -8.53 -0.44 19.90
N HIS A 121 -7.84 0.40 20.68
CA HIS A 121 -8.14 1.83 20.70
C HIS A 121 -7.66 2.49 19.42
N VAL A 122 -8.51 3.33 18.84
CA VAL A 122 -8.20 4.06 17.61
C VAL A 122 -8.01 5.54 17.92
N LEU A 123 -6.88 6.09 17.47
CA LEU A 123 -6.52 7.47 17.77
C LEU A 123 -6.27 8.24 16.48
N GLU A 124 -6.66 9.51 16.45
CA GLU A 124 -6.18 10.45 15.45
C GLU A 124 -4.67 10.59 15.60
N GLY A 125 -3.95 10.53 14.50
CA GLY A 125 -2.51 10.76 14.46
C GLY A 125 -2.19 12.19 14.07
N ARG A 126 -1.94 12.45 12.77
CA ARG A 126 -1.67 13.80 12.25
C ARG A 126 -2.88 14.69 12.45
N HIS A 127 -2.68 15.87 13.07
CA HIS A 127 -3.74 16.83 13.34
C HIS A 127 -4.59 17.14 12.11
N GLY A 128 -5.90 17.23 12.32
CA GLY A 128 -6.89 17.49 11.30
C GLY A 128 -7.31 16.26 10.48
N SER A 129 -6.72 15.08 10.74
CA SER A 129 -7.10 13.84 10.03
C SER A 129 -8.52 13.42 10.36
N LEU A 130 -8.97 13.57 11.60
CA LEU A 130 -10.32 13.25 12.03
C LEU A 130 -11.35 14.21 11.40
N ASP A 131 -11.04 15.50 11.31
CA ASP A 131 -11.90 16.48 10.62
C ASP A 131 -12.01 16.21 9.13
N ARG A 132 -10.90 15.80 8.49
CA ARG A 132 -10.93 15.39 7.09
C ARG A 132 -11.72 14.11 6.87
N LEU A 133 -11.63 13.16 7.80
CA LEU A 133 -12.45 11.95 7.76
C LEU A 133 -13.94 12.27 7.88
N ARG A 134 -14.33 13.22 8.75
CA ARG A 134 -15.71 13.72 8.86
C ARG A 134 -16.18 14.37 7.57
N ALA A 135 -15.31 15.17 6.94
CA ALA A 135 -15.62 15.85 5.69
C ALA A 135 -15.72 14.89 4.48
N GLY A 136 -14.94 13.81 4.47
CA GLY A 136 -14.96 12.77 3.42
C GLY A 136 -14.54 13.24 2.03
N ASP A 137 -13.85 14.37 1.92
CA ASP A 137 -13.45 14.96 0.64
C ASP A 137 -11.97 14.74 0.30
N ARG A 138 -11.07 15.08 1.22
CA ARG A 138 -9.62 15.04 1.08
C ARG A 138 -8.97 14.69 2.41
N GLN A 139 -7.73 14.21 2.35
CA GLN A 139 -6.93 13.90 3.53
C GLN A 139 -5.89 14.99 3.82
N MET A 140 -5.33 14.98 5.02
CA MET A 140 -4.10 15.70 5.32
C MET A 140 -2.94 15.10 4.49
N ILE A 141 -1.98 15.92 4.07
CA ILE A 141 -0.73 15.40 3.51
C ILE A 141 0.08 14.83 4.67
N ALA A 142 0.37 13.55 4.60
CA ALA A 142 1.02 12.78 5.66
C ALA A 142 2.54 12.57 5.41
N ALA A 143 3.19 11.75 6.25
CA ALA A 143 4.60 11.39 6.13
C ALA A 143 4.86 9.89 6.37
N HIS A 144 3.90 9.01 5.98
CA HIS A 144 3.98 7.56 6.24
C HIS A 144 4.53 6.75 5.06
N CYS A 145 4.37 7.22 3.82
CA CYS A 145 4.79 6.48 2.62
C CYS A 145 5.18 7.49 1.51
N PRO A 146 6.47 7.78 1.33
CA PRO A 146 6.93 8.66 0.25
C PRO A 146 6.39 8.22 -1.12
N GLY A 147 5.84 9.18 -1.88
CA GLY A 147 5.13 8.92 -3.14
C GLY A 147 3.62 8.75 -2.97
N GLU A 148 3.14 8.35 -1.79
CA GLU A 148 1.73 8.12 -1.51
C GLU A 148 1.14 9.08 -0.45
N ASN A 149 1.96 9.88 0.23
CA ASN A 149 1.55 10.76 1.34
C ASN A 149 0.40 11.73 1.01
N GLY A 150 0.25 12.13 -0.24
CA GLY A 150 -0.81 13.04 -0.68
C GLY A 150 -2.03 12.35 -1.30
N ARG A 151 -2.08 11.01 -1.32
CA ARG A 151 -3.15 10.25 -1.97
C ARG A 151 -3.62 8.99 -1.23
N ALA A 152 -3.02 8.68 -0.09
CA ALA A 152 -3.37 7.53 0.74
C ALA A 152 -3.62 7.94 2.18
N ILE A 153 -4.55 7.26 2.85
CA ILE A 153 -4.66 7.29 4.31
C ILE A 153 -3.69 6.26 4.90
N GLY A 154 -2.75 6.70 5.73
CA GLY A 154 -1.85 5.83 6.48
C GLY A 154 -2.41 5.48 7.85
N ILE A 155 -2.40 4.19 8.19
CA ILE A 155 -2.78 3.68 9.51
C ILE A 155 -1.58 2.94 10.11
N GLU A 156 -1.06 3.43 11.22
CA GLU A 156 -0.04 2.75 12.01
C GLU A 156 -0.70 1.87 13.07
N ASN A 157 -0.21 0.64 13.18
CA ASN A 157 -0.70 -0.34 14.14
C ASN A 157 0.40 -0.65 15.15
N GLU A 158 0.10 -0.52 16.43
CA GLU A 158 1.04 -0.77 17.50
C GLU A 158 1.65 -2.17 17.41
N GLY A 159 2.97 -2.26 17.60
CA GLY A 159 3.71 -3.51 17.69
C GLY A 159 4.58 -3.80 16.46
N THR A 160 5.18 -5.00 16.47
CA THR A 160 6.08 -5.53 15.42
C THR A 160 5.58 -6.91 14.99
N TYR A 161 5.20 -7.06 13.72
CA TYR A 161 4.49 -8.24 13.22
C TYR A 161 5.25 -8.99 12.10
N VAL A 162 6.55 -9.04 12.22
CA VAL A 162 7.38 -9.86 11.30
C VAL A 162 7.17 -11.35 11.59
N THR A 163 7.13 -11.73 12.88
CA THR A 163 7.04 -13.12 13.37
C THR A 163 5.81 -13.40 14.24
N GLU A 164 5.15 -12.36 14.73
CA GLU A 164 3.93 -12.47 15.55
C GLU A 164 2.70 -12.00 14.75
N THR A 165 1.54 -12.59 15.02
CA THR A 165 0.27 -12.14 14.50
C THR A 165 -0.30 -11.01 15.38
N PRO A 166 -0.90 -9.94 14.81
CA PRO A 166 -1.61 -8.94 15.60
C PRO A 166 -2.73 -9.56 16.44
N PRO A 167 -3.03 -9.00 17.63
CA PRO A 167 -4.16 -9.45 18.45
C PRO A 167 -5.51 -9.16 17.78
N GLU A 168 -6.54 -9.89 18.16
CA GLU A 168 -7.87 -9.82 17.55
C GLU A 168 -8.50 -8.44 17.75
N GLU A 169 -8.31 -7.84 18.92
CA GLU A 169 -8.82 -6.49 19.26
C GLU A 169 -8.29 -5.43 18.30
N LEU A 170 -7.01 -5.52 17.94
CA LEU A 170 -6.40 -4.63 16.94
C LEU A 170 -7.01 -4.87 15.56
N LEU A 171 -7.12 -6.14 15.13
CA LEU A 171 -7.63 -6.50 13.80
C LEU A 171 -9.10 -6.08 13.63
N ASP A 172 -9.94 -6.24 14.66
CA ASP A 172 -11.35 -5.84 14.63
C ASP A 172 -11.49 -4.31 14.52
N SER A 173 -10.71 -3.58 15.33
CA SER A 173 -10.71 -2.11 15.31
C SER A 173 -10.14 -1.56 14.01
N LEU A 174 -9.10 -2.19 13.46
CA LEU A 174 -8.57 -1.84 12.13
C LEU A 174 -9.62 -2.07 11.05
N ALA A 175 -10.37 -3.18 11.10
CA ALA A 175 -11.44 -3.46 10.14
C ALA A 175 -12.56 -2.41 10.23
N ARG A 176 -12.94 -2.00 11.45
CA ARG A 176 -13.91 -0.92 11.70
C ARG A 176 -13.40 0.40 11.13
N LEU A 177 -12.14 0.78 11.40
CA LEU A 177 -11.53 2.02 10.91
C LEU A 177 -11.45 2.03 9.37
N CYS A 178 -10.94 0.95 8.76
CA CYS A 178 -10.89 0.81 7.31
C CYS A 178 -12.28 0.91 6.67
N THR A 179 -13.30 0.30 7.29
CA THR A 179 -14.69 0.40 6.81
C THR A 179 -15.19 1.83 6.86
N THR A 180 -14.92 2.55 7.95
CA THR A 180 -15.29 3.96 8.13
C THR A 180 -14.61 4.83 7.07
N ILE A 181 -13.31 4.68 6.88
CA ILE A 181 -12.55 5.39 5.85
C ILE A 181 -13.12 5.09 4.46
N CYS A 182 -13.39 3.82 4.15
CA CYS A 182 -13.97 3.44 2.86
C CYS A 182 -15.32 4.13 2.61
N ARG A 183 -16.20 4.18 3.61
CA ARG A 183 -17.50 4.87 3.49
C ARG A 183 -17.36 6.36 3.25
N GLN A 184 -16.47 7.01 4.00
CA GLN A 184 -16.30 8.46 3.93
C GLN A 184 -15.64 8.91 2.62
N TYR A 185 -14.66 8.17 2.11
CA TYR A 185 -13.93 8.55 0.90
C TYR A 185 -14.36 7.81 -0.37
N GLY A 186 -15.42 6.99 -0.31
CA GLY A 186 -15.89 6.21 -1.47
C GLY A 186 -14.88 5.14 -1.92
N LEU A 187 -14.09 4.60 -0.98
CA LEU A 187 -13.14 3.52 -1.22
C LEU A 187 -13.82 2.15 -1.03
N HIS A 188 -13.10 1.11 -1.40
CA HIS A 188 -13.55 -0.27 -1.31
C HIS A 188 -12.53 -1.11 -0.53
N ALA A 189 -12.96 -2.28 -0.05
CA ALA A 189 -12.08 -3.21 0.64
C ALA A 189 -10.85 -3.63 -0.20
N HIS A 190 -10.92 -3.55 -1.52
CA HIS A 190 -9.82 -3.84 -2.42
C HIS A 190 -8.84 -2.66 -2.62
N ASP A 191 -9.08 -1.51 -2.01
CA ASP A 191 -8.16 -0.37 -1.99
C ASP A 191 -7.30 -0.32 -0.71
N ILE A 192 -7.26 -1.41 0.08
CA ILE A 192 -6.42 -1.56 1.28
C ILE A 192 -5.15 -2.30 0.89
N PHE A 193 -3.99 -1.69 1.15
CA PHE A 193 -2.65 -2.17 0.81
C PHE A 193 -1.73 -2.15 2.03
N GLY A 194 -0.56 -2.80 1.93
CA GLY A 194 0.51 -2.72 2.91
C GLY A 194 1.63 -1.79 2.48
N HIS A 195 2.39 -1.27 3.44
CA HIS A 195 3.51 -0.37 3.15
C HIS A 195 4.54 -0.97 2.19
N TRP A 196 4.88 -2.23 2.32
CA TRP A 196 5.85 -2.89 1.43
C TRP A 196 5.38 -3.07 -0.02
N ASP A 197 4.10 -2.86 -0.31
CA ASP A 197 3.60 -2.87 -1.69
C ASP A 197 4.11 -1.63 -2.48
N PHE A 198 4.58 -0.59 -1.76
CA PHE A 198 5.03 0.68 -2.33
C PHE A 198 6.48 1.05 -1.95
N ARG A 199 7.09 0.37 -0.97
CA ARG A 199 8.43 0.69 -0.46
C ARG A 199 9.23 -0.56 -0.09
N ALA A 200 10.57 -0.43 -0.11
CA ALA A 200 11.47 -1.43 0.44
C ALA A 200 11.49 -1.33 1.96
N THR A 201 10.70 -2.14 2.64
CA THR A 201 10.53 -2.13 4.10
C THR A 201 10.07 -3.50 4.59
N LEU A 202 10.27 -3.81 5.87
CA LEU A 202 9.63 -4.96 6.53
C LEU A 202 8.20 -4.67 6.98
N CYS A 203 7.80 -3.40 7.02
CA CYS A 203 6.44 -2.98 7.39
C CYS A 203 5.41 -3.38 6.30
N PRO A 204 4.26 -3.95 6.67
CA PRO A 204 3.67 -4.09 8.01
C PRO A 204 4.10 -5.35 8.78
N GLY A 205 5.02 -6.15 8.27
CA GLY A 205 5.42 -7.43 8.80
C GLY A 205 4.73 -8.62 8.11
N ALA A 206 5.47 -9.72 7.92
CA ALA A 206 4.98 -10.86 7.15
C ALA A 206 3.72 -11.50 7.76
N MET A 207 3.67 -11.61 9.11
CA MET A 207 2.51 -12.20 9.78
C MET A 207 1.28 -11.29 9.70
N PHE A 208 1.44 -9.98 9.83
CA PHE A 208 0.32 -9.04 9.66
C PHE A 208 -0.19 -9.05 8.23
N TYR A 209 0.71 -9.08 7.25
CA TYR A 209 0.30 -9.07 5.85
C TYR A 209 -0.50 -10.32 5.46
N ARG A 210 -0.27 -11.45 6.11
CA ARG A 210 -1.08 -12.67 5.93
C ARG A 210 -2.53 -12.49 6.39
N GLU A 211 -2.81 -11.54 7.29
CA GLU A 211 -4.17 -11.19 7.74
C GLU A 211 -4.93 -10.28 6.73
N PHE A 212 -4.26 -9.69 5.76
CA PHE A 212 -4.90 -8.74 4.83
C PHE A 212 -6.08 -9.34 4.04
N PRO A 213 -6.05 -10.57 3.54
CA PRO A 213 -7.25 -11.16 2.93
C PRO A 213 -8.42 -11.28 3.91
N ALA A 214 -8.18 -11.58 5.18
CA ALA A 214 -9.21 -11.63 6.22
C ALA A 214 -9.73 -10.22 6.57
N LEU A 215 -8.83 -9.25 6.77
CA LEU A 215 -9.16 -7.84 6.97
C LEU A 215 -10.04 -7.30 5.83
N ARG A 216 -9.63 -7.52 4.58
CA ARG A 216 -10.39 -7.08 3.41
C ARG A 216 -11.78 -7.74 3.35
N ARG A 217 -11.92 -9.03 3.71
CA ARG A 217 -13.21 -9.71 3.80
C ARG A 217 -14.11 -9.11 4.88
N ALA A 218 -13.56 -8.79 6.06
CA ALA A 218 -14.29 -8.13 7.13
C ALA A 218 -14.84 -6.77 6.68
N VAL A 219 -13.98 -5.94 6.08
CA VAL A 219 -14.36 -4.63 5.52
C VAL A 219 -15.39 -4.77 4.41
N PHE A 220 -15.20 -5.71 3.46
CA PHE A 220 -16.15 -5.99 2.39
C PHE A 220 -17.55 -6.34 2.93
N LYS A 221 -17.60 -7.20 3.96
CA LYS A 221 -18.85 -7.60 4.63
C LYS A 221 -19.50 -6.40 5.32
N GLN A 222 -18.72 -5.61 6.06
CA GLN A 222 -19.23 -4.42 6.78
C GLN A 222 -19.73 -3.32 5.84
N LEU A 223 -19.12 -3.18 4.65
CA LEU A 223 -19.58 -2.26 3.60
C LEU A 223 -20.87 -2.72 2.92
N GLY A 224 -21.24 -3.99 3.02
CA GLY A 224 -22.36 -4.57 2.28
C GLY A 224 -22.11 -4.62 0.76
N THR A 225 -20.86 -4.57 0.31
CA THR A 225 -20.49 -4.61 -1.11
C THR A 225 -20.90 -5.92 -1.75
N LYS A 226 -21.41 -5.88 -2.99
CA LYS A 226 -21.71 -7.11 -3.75
C LYS A 226 -20.44 -7.61 -4.43
N LEU A 227 -20.29 -8.94 -4.52
CA LEU A 227 -19.12 -9.54 -5.14
C LEU A 227 -18.93 -9.14 -6.62
N GLY A 228 -20.05 -8.88 -7.32
CA GLY A 228 -20.04 -8.40 -8.71
C GLY A 228 -19.38 -7.02 -8.88
N ASP A 229 -19.38 -6.21 -7.85
CA ASP A 229 -18.79 -4.85 -7.86
C ASP A 229 -17.27 -4.87 -7.59
N VAL A 230 -16.72 -6.02 -7.18
CA VAL A 230 -15.27 -6.19 -7.00
C VAL A 230 -14.62 -6.51 -8.35
N PRO A 231 -13.59 -5.80 -8.77
CA PRO A 231 -12.87 -6.14 -10.00
C PRO A 231 -12.25 -7.54 -9.91
N ALA A 232 -12.12 -8.23 -11.02
CA ALA A 232 -11.49 -9.56 -11.06
C ALA A 232 -10.08 -9.50 -10.44
N ARG A 233 -9.35 -8.45 -10.72
CA ARG A 233 -8.02 -8.12 -10.21
C ARG A 233 -7.91 -6.61 -9.97
N ARG A 234 -7.45 -6.21 -8.79
CA ARG A 234 -7.06 -4.84 -8.45
C ARG A 234 -5.55 -4.84 -8.22
N TRP A 235 -4.80 -4.44 -9.21
CA TRP A 235 -3.35 -4.32 -9.13
C TRP A 235 -2.96 -3.11 -8.28
N PRO A 236 -1.81 -3.11 -7.59
CA PRO A 236 -1.29 -1.91 -6.96
C PRO A 236 -0.91 -0.88 -8.04
N ASP A 237 -1.19 0.38 -7.78
CA ASP A 237 -0.79 1.49 -8.68
C ASP A 237 0.69 1.81 -8.42
N ILE A 238 1.57 1.26 -9.24
CA ILE A 238 3.02 1.46 -9.15
C ILE A 238 3.43 2.51 -10.19
N TRP A 239 4.03 3.58 -9.75
CA TRP A 239 4.38 4.74 -10.57
C TRP A 239 5.73 5.35 -10.14
N ARG A 240 6.23 6.35 -10.90
CA ARG A 240 7.58 6.91 -10.75
C ARG A 240 7.97 7.45 -9.36
N PHE A 241 7.04 7.59 -8.43
CA PHE A 241 7.34 8.09 -7.07
C PHE A 241 7.33 7.00 -6.00
N VAL A 242 7.04 5.76 -6.39
CA VAL A 242 7.11 4.60 -5.48
C VAL A 242 8.35 3.77 -5.76
N GLY A 243 8.70 2.88 -4.84
CA GLY A 243 9.88 2.04 -4.96
C GLY A 243 9.71 0.72 -4.22
N GLY A 244 10.76 -0.11 -4.23
CA GLY A 244 10.80 -1.34 -3.45
C GLY A 244 10.61 -2.61 -4.27
N PRO A 245 10.23 -3.73 -3.62
CA PRO A 245 10.20 -5.06 -4.24
C PRO A 245 9.31 -5.15 -5.48
N VAL A 246 8.15 -4.49 -5.49
CA VAL A 246 7.22 -4.54 -6.63
C VAL A 246 7.83 -3.85 -7.86
N VAL A 247 8.58 -2.75 -7.67
CA VAL A 247 9.34 -2.09 -8.74
C VAL A 247 10.44 -3.01 -9.26
N GLN A 248 11.17 -3.72 -8.39
CA GLN A 248 12.17 -4.70 -8.83
C GLN A 248 11.58 -5.83 -9.66
N VAL A 249 10.38 -6.32 -9.30
CA VAL A 249 9.66 -7.30 -10.12
C VAL A 249 9.37 -6.74 -11.52
N ALA A 250 8.85 -5.51 -11.60
CA ALA A 250 8.57 -4.87 -12.89
C ALA A 250 9.85 -4.70 -13.73
N GLN A 251 10.96 -4.24 -13.13
CA GLN A 251 12.25 -4.09 -13.80
C GLN A 251 12.79 -5.43 -14.34
N ARG A 252 12.69 -6.52 -13.55
CA ARG A 252 13.06 -7.87 -14.00
C ARG A 252 12.21 -8.35 -15.17
N LEU A 253 10.89 -8.12 -15.10
CA LEU A 253 9.99 -8.48 -16.19
C LEU A 253 10.26 -7.65 -17.45
N LEU A 254 10.54 -6.35 -17.32
CA LEU A 254 10.99 -5.53 -18.45
C LEU A 254 12.32 -6.05 -19.06
N THR A 255 13.28 -6.43 -18.20
CA THR A 255 14.53 -7.06 -18.67
C THR A 255 14.26 -8.36 -19.44
N PHE A 256 13.35 -9.20 -18.95
CA PHE A 256 12.89 -10.41 -19.67
C PHE A 256 12.26 -10.08 -21.03
N ARG A 257 11.60 -8.94 -21.16
CA ARG A 257 11.02 -8.45 -22.42
C ARG A 257 12.03 -7.75 -23.34
N GLY A 258 13.32 -7.75 -22.97
CA GLY A 258 14.42 -7.24 -23.80
C GLY A 258 14.81 -5.78 -23.55
N TYR A 259 14.29 -5.15 -22.49
CA TYR A 259 14.70 -3.81 -22.09
C TYR A 259 15.98 -3.84 -21.24
N THR A 260 16.85 -2.85 -21.44
CA THR A 260 18.01 -2.63 -20.58
C THR A 260 17.61 -1.72 -19.41
N VAL A 261 17.13 -2.31 -18.31
CA VAL A 261 16.68 -1.60 -17.10
C VAL A 261 17.43 -2.14 -15.89
N PRO A 262 18.13 -1.28 -15.12
CA PRO A 262 18.74 -1.69 -13.86
C PRO A 262 17.69 -2.16 -12.84
N VAL A 263 17.94 -3.27 -12.14
CA VAL A 263 17.04 -3.80 -11.11
C VAL A 263 17.40 -3.18 -9.76
N THR A 264 16.97 -1.95 -9.54
CA THR A 264 17.31 -1.15 -8.36
C THR A 264 16.19 -1.07 -7.34
N GLY A 265 14.94 -1.31 -7.75
CA GLY A 265 13.76 -1.01 -6.94
C GLY A 265 13.42 0.48 -6.87
N VAL A 266 14.13 1.32 -7.62
CA VAL A 266 13.81 2.74 -7.81
C VAL A 266 13.16 2.90 -9.17
N PHE A 267 12.02 3.57 -9.23
CA PHE A 267 11.33 3.85 -10.49
C PHE A 267 12.01 5.05 -11.18
N ASP A 268 13.20 4.80 -11.73
CA ASP A 268 14.07 5.79 -12.38
C ASP A 268 13.64 6.11 -13.82
N ALA A 269 14.37 7.02 -14.47
CA ALA A 269 14.10 7.45 -15.84
C ALA A 269 14.19 6.29 -16.87
N ALA A 270 15.08 5.32 -16.64
CA ALA A 270 15.20 4.15 -17.51
C ALA A 270 13.96 3.25 -17.36
N THR A 271 13.46 3.06 -16.15
CA THR A 271 12.23 2.32 -15.87
C THR A 271 11.02 3.02 -16.48
N VAL A 272 10.91 4.36 -16.33
CA VAL A 272 9.85 5.17 -16.97
C VAL A 272 9.82 4.96 -18.48
N ALA A 273 10.96 5.16 -19.13
CA ALA A 273 11.07 5.02 -20.60
C ALA A 273 10.69 3.60 -21.06
N ALA A 274 11.15 2.57 -20.35
CA ALA A 274 10.85 1.18 -20.69
C ALA A 274 9.36 0.85 -20.52
N VAL A 275 8.72 1.34 -19.45
CA VAL A 275 7.27 1.13 -19.23
C VAL A 275 6.45 1.83 -20.30
N GLN A 276 6.77 3.09 -20.63
CA GLN A 276 6.06 3.84 -21.66
C GLN A 276 6.20 3.20 -23.06
N ASP A 277 7.41 2.76 -23.42
CA ASP A 277 7.63 2.05 -24.69
C ASP A 277 6.91 0.68 -24.72
N TRP A 278 6.92 -0.06 -23.58
CA TRP A 278 6.14 -1.29 -23.45
C TRP A 278 4.65 -1.06 -23.65
N GLN A 279 4.09 -0.03 -22.99
CA GLN A 279 2.68 0.35 -23.12
C GLN A 279 2.35 0.65 -24.59
N ALA A 280 3.13 1.50 -25.25
CA ALA A 280 2.92 1.87 -26.66
C ALA A 280 2.94 0.64 -27.58
N ARG A 281 3.92 -0.26 -27.43
CA ARG A 281 4.06 -1.46 -28.30
C ARG A 281 2.99 -2.51 -28.06
N ASN A 282 2.36 -2.53 -26.89
CA ASN A 282 1.36 -3.54 -26.53
C ASN A 282 -0.07 -3.00 -26.55
N GLY A 283 -0.30 -1.81 -27.12
CA GLY A 283 -1.63 -1.20 -27.22
C GLY A 283 -2.24 -0.81 -25.87
N VAL A 284 -1.40 -0.62 -24.84
CA VAL A 284 -1.81 -0.11 -23.53
C VAL A 284 -1.71 1.42 -23.58
N PRO A 285 -2.69 2.17 -23.03
CA PRO A 285 -2.59 3.62 -22.94
C PRO A 285 -1.30 4.05 -22.23
N VAL A 286 -0.55 4.95 -22.89
CA VAL A 286 0.70 5.48 -22.34
C VAL A 286 0.36 6.55 -21.31
N ASP A 287 0.88 6.37 -20.10
CA ASP A 287 0.73 7.29 -18.98
C ASP A 287 2.02 8.12 -18.81
N ILE A 288 1.86 9.45 -18.58
CA ILE A 288 3.00 10.36 -18.36
C ILE A 288 3.82 9.98 -17.11
N ASP A 289 3.17 9.44 -16.11
CA ASP A 289 3.80 8.97 -14.86
C ASP A 289 4.28 7.50 -14.97
N ALA A 290 4.15 6.89 -16.17
CA ALA A 290 4.50 5.50 -16.45
C ALA A 290 3.84 4.50 -15.46
N THR A 291 2.60 4.77 -15.04
CA THR A 291 1.91 3.92 -14.07
C THR A 291 1.75 2.49 -14.62
N LEU A 292 2.16 1.51 -13.83
CA LEU A 292 1.91 0.10 -14.10
C LEU A 292 0.44 -0.23 -13.79
N THR A 293 -0.42 0.09 -14.73
CA THR A 293 -1.87 -0.20 -14.65
C THR A 293 -2.15 -1.69 -14.84
N ALA A 294 -3.39 -2.12 -14.60
CA ALA A 294 -3.78 -3.51 -14.83
C ALA A 294 -3.43 -4.01 -16.25
N PRO A 295 -3.75 -3.29 -17.36
CA PRO A 295 -3.34 -3.72 -18.70
C PRO A 295 -1.81 -3.81 -18.86
N THR A 296 -1.04 -2.92 -18.24
CA THR A 296 0.43 -2.99 -18.26
C THR A 296 0.93 -4.28 -17.61
N TRP A 297 0.48 -4.58 -16.38
CA TRP A 297 0.85 -5.80 -15.68
C TRP A 297 0.42 -7.06 -16.45
N GLU A 298 -0.81 -7.08 -16.97
CA GLU A 298 -1.39 -8.24 -17.67
C GLU A 298 -0.67 -8.58 -18.97
N THR A 299 -0.10 -7.58 -19.65
CA THR A 299 0.73 -7.80 -20.84
C THR A 299 2.19 -8.11 -20.50
N LEU A 300 2.69 -7.58 -19.38
CA LEU A 300 4.10 -7.71 -18.98
C LEU A 300 4.41 -9.07 -18.33
N ALA A 301 3.54 -9.53 -17.43
CA ALA A 301 3.77 -10.71 -16.58
C ALA A 301 3.43 -12.02 -17.31
N PRO A 302 4.39 -12.94 -17.52
CA PRO A 302 4.13 -14.22 -18.18
C PRO A 302 3.49 -15.22 -17.21
N GLU A 303 2.76 -16.20 -17.71
CA GLU A 303 2.37 -17.37 -16.92
C GLU A 303 3.58 -18.27 -16.65
N LEU A 304 3.65 -18.82 -15.41
CA LEU A 304 4.76 -19.68 -14.98
C LEU A 304 4.22 -21.01 -14.38
N ASP A 305 4.96 -22.07 -14.63
CA ASP A 305 4.73 -23.39 -14.04
C ASP A 305 6.07 -24.13 -13.80
N GLN A 306 6.01 -25.39 -13.44
CA GLN A 306 7.18 -26.22 -13.14
C GLN A 306 8.19 -26.41 -14.29
N LYS A 307 7.81 -26.04 -15.52
CA LYS A 307 8.70 -26.08 -16.70
C LYS A 307 9.35 -24.74 -16.99
N SER A 308 8.94 -23.71 -16.26
CA SER A 308 9.43 -22.34 -16.43
C SER A 308 10.77 -22.15 -15.73
N SER A 309 11.64 -21.32 -16.30
CA SER A 309 12.92 -20.94 -15.72
C SER A 309 13.32 -19.51 -16.12
N GLY A 310 14.41 -19.02 -15.56
CA GLY A 310 15.01 -17.74 -15.86
C GLY A 310 14.40 -16.55 -15.12
N ILE A 311 14.56 -15.36 -15.68
CA ILE A 311 14.25 -14.08 -15.03
C ILE A 311 12.83 -14.00 -14.47
N PRO A 312 11.75 -14.45 -15.14
CA PRO A 312 10.42 -14.35 -14.57
C PRO A 312 10.21 -15.23 -13.33
N VAL A 313 10.86 -16.42 -13.31
CA VAL A 313 10.82 -17.30 -12.13
C VAL A 313 11.60 -16.65 -10.98
N ALA A 314 12.80 -16.12 -11.25
CA ALA A 314 13.60 -15.38 -10.27
C ALA A 314 12.82 -14.18 -9.72
N ALA A 315 12.07 -13.45 -10.55
CA ALA A 315 11.23 -12.34 -10.11
C ALA A 315 10.11 -12.79 -9.16
N ALA A 316 9.48 -13.93 -9.45
CA ALA A 316 8.45 -14.50 -8.58
C ALA A 316 9.04 -15.00 -7.25
N GLN A 317 10.19 -15.67 -7.28
CA GLN A 317 10.92 -16.15 -6.10
C GLN A 317 11.34 -14.99 -5.21
N PHE A 318 11.93 -13.94 -5.78
CA PHE A 318 12.28 -12.71 -5.08
C PHE A 318 11.06 -12.12 -4.35
N MET A 319 9.91 -12.03 -5.04
CA MET A 319 8.71 -11.46 -4.42
C MET A 319 8.12 -12.36 -3.33
N LEU A 320 8.15 -13.68 -3.51
CA LEU A 320 7.74 -14.65 -2.48
C LEU A 320 8.63 -14.51 -1.22
N ALA A 321 9.95 -14.49 -1.39
CA ALA A 321 10.89 -14.30 -0.29
C ALA A 321 10.64 -12.96 0.43
N SER A 322 10.41 -11.87 -0.31
CA SER A 322 10.09 -10.56 0.25
C SER A 322 8.77 -10.57 1.06
N LYS A 323 7.85 -11.48 0.77
CA LYS A 323 6.59 -11.67 1.51
C LYS A 323 6.67 -12.71 2.63
N GLY A 324 7.89 -13.09 3.04
CA GLY A 324 8.12 -13.94 4.19
C GLY A 324 8.12 -15.45 3.91
N TYR A 325 8.17 -15.88 2.63
CA TYR A 325 8.38 -17.29 2.27
C TYR A 325 9.87 -17.62 2.32
N ALA A 326 10.40 -17.79 3.54
CA ALA A 326 11.85 -17.92 3.80
C ALA A 326 12.52 -19.12 3.12
N GLU A 327 11.76 -20.17 2.80
CA GLU A 327 12.27 -21.37 2.11
C GLU A 327 12.51 -21.16 0.61
N VAL A 328 12.04 -20.02 0.05
CA VAL A 328 12.18 -19.73 -1.37
C VAL A 328 13.49 -18.99 -1.62
N THR A 329 14.35 -19.58 -2.45
CA THR A 329 15.60 -18.97 -2.91
C THR A 329 15.46 -18.50 -4.35
N GLU A 330 16.10 -17.39 -4.69
CA GLU A 330 16.10 -16.83 -6.04
C GLU A 330 17.09 -17.59 -6.95
N THR A 331 16.68 -18.75 -7.44
CA THR A 331 17.49 -19.62 -8.32
C THR A 331 17.16 -19.41 -9.80
N GLY A 332 15.98 -18.89 -10.11
CA GLY A 332 15.46 -18.86 -11.48
C GLY A 332 14.92 -20.20 -11.98
N GLU A 333 14.92 -21.25 -11.16
CA GLU A 333 14.33 -22.54 -11.50
C GLU A 333 13.03 -22.74 -10.69
N TYR A 334 11.93 -23.16 -11.34
CA TYR A 334 10.65 -23.35 -10.68
C TYR A 334 10.65 -24.63 -9.84
N ASP A 335 11.30 -24.59 -8.69
CA ASP A 335 11.55 -25.73 -7.81
C ASP A 335 10.35 -26.07 -6.92
N HIS A 336 10.54 -27.07 -6.04
CA HIS A 336 9.51 -27.53 -5.10
C HIS A 336 9.13 -26.47 -4.07
N ALA A 337 10.12 -25.71 -3.54
CA ALA A 337 9.89 -24.64 -2.56
C ALA A 337 9.05 -23.52 -3.18
N THR A 338 9.40 -23.07 -4.38
CA THR A 338 8.64 -22.10 -5.16
C THR A 338 7.19 -22.54 -5.35
N ARG A 339 6.97 -23.80 -5.80
CA ARG A 339 5.64 -24.33 -6.01
C ARG A 339 4.82 -24.39 -4.72
N THR A 340 5.43 -24.77 -3.62
CA THR A 340 4.78 -24.87 -2.30
C THR A 340 4.34 -23.49 -1.81
N ALA A 341 5.24 -22.50 -1.89
CA ALA A 341 4.95 -21.12 -1.54
C ALA A 341 3.83 -20.51 -2.41
N VAL A 342 3.84 -20.78 -3.73
CA VAL A 342 2.76 -20.35 -4.63
C VAL A 342 1.41 -20.97 -4.26
N LYS A 343 1.38 -22.26 -3.89
CA LYS A 343 0.13 -22.90 -3.42
C LYS A 343 -0.38 -22.30 -2.12
N ASP A 344 0.52 -21.96 -1.20
CA ASP A 344 0.13 -21.29 0.04
C ASP A 344 -0.42 -19.88 -0.22
N LEU A 345 0.27 -19.08 -1.02
CA LEU A 345 -0.21 -17.77 -1.49
C LEU A 345 -1.61 -17.90 -2.14
N GLN A 346 -1.80 -18.89 -2.98
CA GLN A 346 -3.08 -19.13 -3.64
C GLN A 346 -4.19 -19.45 -2.63
N ARG A 347 -3.94 -20.32 -1.63
CA ARG A 347 -4.92 -20.60 -0.56
C ARG A 347 -5.27 -19.34 0.23
N LEU A 348 -4.25 -18.56 0.61
CA LEU A 348 -4.44 -17.33 1.35
C LEU A 348 -5.37 -16.36 0.62
N HIS A 349 -5.27 -16.30 -0.70
CA HIS A 349 -6.08 -15.43 -1.57
C HIS A 349 -7.32 -16.12 -2.16
N GLY A 350 -7.73 -17.28 -1.66
CA GLY A 350 -8.91 -18.01 -2.15
C GLY A 350 -8.80 -18.50 -3.59
N LEU A 351 -7.59 -18.63 -4.11
CA LEU A 351 -7.33 -19.16 -5.45
C LEU A 351 -7.17 -20.69 -5.43
N PRO A 352 -7.50 -21.39 -6.50
CA PRO A 352 -7.18 -22.82 -6.62
C PRO A 352 -5.68 -23.07 -6.43
N PRO A 353 -5.26 -23.91 -5.45
CA PRO A 353 -3.85 -24.09 -5.10
C PRO A 353 -3.15 -25.07 -6.07
N ASN A 354 -3.12 -24.74 -7.35
CA ASN A 354 -2.52 -25.56 -8.40
C ASN A 354 -1.00 -25.41 -8.50
N GLY A 355 -0.43 -24.37 -7.88
CA GLY A 355 1.00 -24.08 -7.90
C GLY A 355 1.50 -23.57 -9.26
N LYS A 356 0.63 -22.96 -10.07
CA LYS A 356 1.00 -22.20 -11.28
C LYS A 356 0.83 -20.72 -11.01
N ILE A 357 1.69 -19.88 -11.56
CA ILE A 357 1.54 -18.43 -11.49
C ILE A 357 0.85 -17.95 -12.76
N SER A 358 -0.47 -17.80 -12.68
CA SER A 358 -1.29 -17.14 -13.70
C SER A 358 -1.25 -15.62 -13.50
N THR A 359 -1.83 -14.85 -14.42
CA THR A 359 -2.04 -13.41 -14.28
C THR A 359 -2.72 -13.04 -12.94
N THR A 360 -3.70 -13.84 -12.50
CA THR A 360 -4.39 -13.63 -11.21
C THR A 360 -3.45 -13.92 -10.02
N THR A 361 -2.62 -14.95 -10.11
CA THR A 361 -1.62 -15.26 -9.07
C THR A 361 -0.53 -14.17 -9.02
N TRP A 362 -0.10 -13.64 -10.17
CA TRP A 362 0.81 -12.49 -10.21
C TRP A 362 0.21 -11.26 -9.50
N CYS A 363 -1.06 -10.95 -9.77
CA CYS A 363 -1.73 -9.84 -9.08
C CYS A 363 -1.64 -9.98 -7.55
N ALA A 364 -2.01 -11.15 -7.02
CA ALA A 364 -1.90 -11.43 -5.58
C ALA A 364 -0.44 -11.36 -5.08
N LEU A 365 0.51 -11.86 -5.87
CA LEU A 365 1.92 -11.91 -5.51
C LEU A 365 2.53 -10.51 -5.38
N VAL A 366 2.21 -9.58 -6.28
CA VAL A 366 2.73 -8.20 -6.23
C VAL A 366 1.92 -7.26 -5.33
N GLY A 367 1.05 -7.79 -4.46
CA GLY A 367 0.30 -7.01 -3.47
C GLY A 367 -1.10 -6.59 -3.90
N GLY A 368 -1.51 -6.96 -5.10
CA GLY A 368 -2.85 -6.70 -5.59
C GLY A 368 -3.92 -7.55 -4.91
N VAL A 369 -5.17 -7.21 -5.18
CA VAL A 369 -6.34 -7.87 -4.62
C VAL A 369 -7.11 -8.59 -5.71
N VAL A 370 -7.50 -9.83 -5.45
CA VAL A 370 -8.24 -10.67 -6.39
C VAL A 370 -9.65 -10.92 -5.85
N ARG A 371 -10.66 -10.91 -6.73
CA ARG A 371 -12.06 -11.09 -6.35
C ARG A 371 -12.30 -12.38 -5.54
N GLN A 372 -11.56 -13.44 -5.85
CA GLN A 372 -11.65 -14.71 -5.14
C GLN A 372 -11.36 -14.59 -3.65
N SER A 373 -10.53 -13.62 -3.22
CA SER A 373 -10.25 -13.37 -1.80
C SER A 373 -11.50 -13.03 -0.98
N PHE A 374 -12.60 -12.64 -1.61
CA PHE A 374 -13.85 -12.25 -0.96
C PHE A 374 -14.90 -13.39 -0.92
N HIS A 375 -14.64 -14.52 -1.54
CA HIS A 375 -15.52 -15.69 -1.39
C HIS A 375 -15.43 -16.25 0.04
N LYS A 376 -16.56 -16.72 0.56
CA LYS A 376 -16.56 -17.49 1.81
C LYS A 376 -15.82 -18.82 1.57
N HIS A 377 -14.90 -19.13 2.43
CA HIS A 377 -14.37 -20.50 2.59
C HIS A 377 -15.01 -21.12 3.81
#